data_91b19f12b467a0a22248f6b669b52cf6
#
_entry.id   91b19f12b467a0a22248f6b669b52cf6
#
_cell.length_a   1.000
_cell.length_b   1.000
_cell.length_c   1.000
_cell.angle_alpha   90.00
_cell.angle_beta   90.00
_cell.angle_gamma   90.00
#
_symmetry.space_group_name_H-M   'P 1'
#
loop_
_entity.id
_entity.type
_entity.pdbx_description
1 polymer ?
#
loop_
_entity_poly.entity_id
_entity_poly.type
_entity_poly.pdbx_seq_one_letter_code
_entity_poly.pdbx_strand_id
1 'polypeptide(L)'
;ADAREISYRYFFHEQMTAQEACDRAKREIKRQALSRELGEVLQSQIFQQCTDRNGQMNKCDTYTDVLAMTELGFVKSFEVLERDLQVLPTGQACFVKADVQVEQFVGKPDPDFHVSGQILPGPVLRDGDPIQLDIQAPDQSHLFVFAGRDGGDFALLDARVFSKKSGSIIPNEASPFEWMAENNALVESGERFWVVASKEKRVFPEQLTESELFQQLNRADR
;
A
#
# COMPACT_ATOMS: atom_id res chain seq x y z
N ALA A 1 13.10 -7.21 16.78
CA ALA A 1 13.28 -5.80 17.11
C ALA A 1 12.33 -5.45 18.23
N ASP A 2 12.79 -4.63 19.17
CA ASP A 2 11.93 -4.15 20.27
C ASP A 2 10.95 -3.11 19.72
N ALA A 3 9.74 -3.09 20.29
CA ALA A 3 8.75 -2.09 19.96
C ALA A 3 9.23 -0.69 20.37
N ARG A 4 9.00 0.32 19.53
CA ARG A 4 9.43 1.70 19.80
C ARG A 4 8.29 2.67 19.72
N GLU A 5 8.17 3.51 20.73
CA GLU A 5 7.25 4.63 20.72
C GLU A 5 7.77 5.74 19.79
N ILE A 6 6.97 6.11 18.81
CA ILE A 6 7.22 7.23 17.90
C ILE A 6 5.99 8.12 17.91
N SER A 7 6.21 9.42 17.90
CA SER A 7 5.12 10.39 17.81
C SER A 7 5.35 11.36 16.67
N TYR A 8 4.27 11.80 16.05
CA TYR A 8 4.30 12.79 15.00
C TYR A 8 3.09 13.72 15.08
N ARG A 9 3.30 14.98 14.70
CA ARG A 9 2.27 15.99 14.60
C ARG A 9 2.18 16.46 13.16
N TYR A 10 1.03 16.22 12.52
CA TYR A 10 0.76 16.65 11.17
C TYR A 10 -0.13 17.90 11.19
N PHE A 11 0.38 19.01 10.66
CA PHE A 11 -0.36 20.26 10.55
C PHE A 11 -1.21 20.25 9.29
N PHE A 12 -2.45 20.74 9.39
CA PHE A 12 -3.36 20.80 8.26
C PHE A 12 -4.25 22.06 8.30
N HIS A 13 -4.79 22.40 7.16
CA HIS A 13 -5.66 23.55 6.95
C HIS A 13 -7.07 23.10 6.55
N GLU A 14 -8.01 24.05 6.42
CA GLU A 14 -9.44 23.82 6.21
C GLU A 14 -9.83 22.91 5.02
N GLN A 15 -8.91 22.71 4.08
CA GLN A 15 -9.16 21.87 2.89
C GLN A 15 -8.93 20.36 3.12
N MET A 16 -8.38 19.99 4.26
CA MET A 16 -8.08 18.61 4.62
C MET A 16 -8.95 18.19 5.81
N THR A 17 -9.47 16.97 5.77
CA THR A 17 -10.19 16.42 6.92
C THR A 17 -9.25 16.06 8.06
N ALA A 18 -9.76 16.11 9.29
CA ALA A 18 -9.02 15.65 10.46
C ALA A 18 -8.58 14.17 10.35
N GLN A 19 -9.41 13.35 9.70
CA GLN A 19 -9.08 11.95 9.48
C GLN A 19 -7.88 11.78 8.54
N GLU A 20 -7.87 12.48 7.41
CA GLU A 20 -6.74 12.46 6.47
C GLU A 20 -5.44 12.95 7.12
N ALA A 21 -5.52 14.03 7.93
CA ALA A 21 -4.37 14.53 8.67
C ALA A 21 -3.79 13.48 9.63
N CYS A 22 -4.66 12.77 10.34
CA CYS A 22 -4.24 11.70 11.25
C CYS A 22 -3.65 10.50 10.48
N ASP A 23 -4.20 10.16 9.33
CA ASP A 23 -3.67 9.07 8.51
C ASP A 23 -2.31 9.44 7.90
N ARG A 24 -2.10 10.71 7.53
CA ARG A 24 -0.77 11.21 7.15
C ARG A 24 0.22 11.19 8.31
N ALA A 25 -0.22 11.52 9.53
CA ALA A 25 0.62 11.39 10.72
C ALA A 25 1.06 9.93 10.96
N LYS A 26 0.15 8.98 10.84
CA LYS A 26 0.47 7.53 10.96
C LYS A 26 1.47 7.08 9.90
N ARG A 27 1.29 7.50 8.65
CA ARG A 27 2.22 7.18 7.55
C ARG A 27 3.62 7.72 7.84
N GLU A 28 3.71 8.95 8.33
CA GLU A 28 5.00 9.56 8.69
C GLU A 28 5.69 8.82 9.84
N ILE A 29 4.93 8.34 10.84
CA ILE A 29 5.49 7.51 11.91
C ILE A 29 6.05 6.19 11.34
N LYS A 30 5.31 5.50 10.47
CA LYS A 30 5.81 4.27 9.81
C LYS A 30 7.09 4.54 9.03
N ARG A 31 7.13 5.65 8.28
CA ARG A 31 8.32 6.09 7.54
C ARG A 31 9.52 6.29 8.46
N GLN A 32 9.33 7.00 9.56
CA GLN A 32 10.41 7.25 10.52
C GLN A 32 10.90 5.97 11.18
N ALA A 33 10.00 5.04 11.51
CA ALA A 33 10.36 3.75 12.07
C ALA A 33 11.25 2.96 11.11
N LEU A 34 10.83 2.80 9.86
CA LEU A 34 11.59 2.11 8.83
C LEU A 34 12.96 2.76 8.61
N SER A 35 13.00 4.08 8.45
CA SER A 35 14.25 4.81 8.24
C SER A 35 15.23 4.67 9.40
N ARG A 36 14.75 4.69 10.64
CA ARG A 36 15.61 4.57 11.84
C ARG A 36 16.17 3.16 12.03
N GLU A 37 15.36 2.14 11.73
CA GLU A 37 15.76 0.74 11.96
C GLU A 37 16.57 0.16 10.81
N LEU A 38 16.26 0.54 9.58
CA LEU A 38 16.86 -0.03 8.38
C LEU A 38 17.95 0.84 7.77
N GLY A 39 18.09 2.06 8.26
CA GLY A 39 19.21 2.95 7.90
C GLY A 39 19.09 3.60 6.54
N GLU A 40 17.94 3.48 5.81
CA GLU A 40 17.88 4.08 4.49
C GLU A 40 16.54 4.40 3.82
N VAL A 41 16.72 4.98 2.66
CA VAL A 41 15.85 5.69 1.76
C VAL A 41 14.64 4.86 1.38
N LEU A 42 13.50 5.35 1.80
CA LEU A 42 12.19 4.88 1.40
C LEU A 42 11.98 5.16 -0.08
N GLN A 43 11.67 4.13 -0.83
CA GLN A 43 11.03 4.33 -2.12
C GLN A 43 9.64 4.93 -1.87
N SER A 44 9.53 6.22 -2.10
CA SER A 44 8.25 6.90 -2.07
C SER A 44 7.57 6.75 -3.43
N GLN A 45 6.36 6.22 -3.44
CA GLN A 45 5.50 6.33 -4.62
C GLN A 45 4.76 7.65 -4.55
N ILE A 46 4.83 8.42 -5.63
CA ILE A 46 4.07 9.66 -5.78
C ILE A 46 2.69 9.28 -6.31
N PHE A 47 1.65 9.50 -5.50
CA PHE A 47 0.27 9.37 -5.93
C PHE A 47 -0.30 10.74 -6.22
N GLN A 48 -1.03 10.84 -7.30
CA GLN A 48 -1.81 12.01 -7.62
C GLN A 48 -3.29 11.67 -7.42
N GLN A 49 -3.89 12.26 -6.40
CA GLN A 49 -5.31 12.11 -6.12
C GLN A 49 -6.06 13.32 -6.67
N CYS A 50 -7.01 13.08 -7.57
CA CYS A 50 -7.84 14.12 -8.13
C CYS A 50 -9.25 14.01 -7.58
N THR A 51 -9.79 15.12 -7.04
CA THR A 51 -11.19 15.20 -6.62
C THR A 51 -12.06 15.70 -7.75
N ASP A 52 -13.07 14.92 -8.10
CA ASP A 52 -14.14 15.36 -9.01
C ASP A 52 -15.35 15.79 -8.17
N ARG A 53 -15.66 17.09 -8.20
CA ARG A 53 -16.94 17.61 -7.70
C ARG A 53 -17.74 18.10 -8.89
N ASN A 54 -18.86 17.46 -9.15
CA ASN A 54 -19.83 17.83 -10.20
C ASN A 54 -19.31 17.71 -11.65
N GLY A 55 -18.50 16.71 -11.97
CA GLY A 55 -18.01 16.49 -13.33
C GLY A 55 -16.93 17.49 -13.80
N GLN A 56 -16.41 18.31 -12.90
CA GLN A 56 -15.27 19.17 -13.17
C GLN A 56 -14.06 18.70 -12.34
N MET A 57 -13.00 18.34 -13.03
CA MET A 57 -11.73 17.95 -12.43
C MET A 57 -11.05 19.20 -11.85
N ASN A 58 -11.38 19.54 -10.60
CA ASN A 58 -11.05 20.85 -10.05
C ASN A 58 -9.75 20.90 -9.24
N LYS A 59 -9.23 19.80 -8.76
CA LYS A 59 -7.97 19.81 -8.01
C LYS A 59 -7.35 18.42 -7.93
N CYS A 60 -6.09 18.33 -8.33
CA CYS A 60 -5.29 17.13 -8.10
C CYS A 60 -4.28 17.44 -7.00
N ASP A 61 -4.36 16.72 -5.90
CA ASP A 61 -3.34 16.79 -4.85
C ASP A 61 -2.33 15.66 -5.08
N THR A 62 -1.08 16.04 -5.19
CA THR A 62 0.03 15.08 -5.25
C THR A 62 0.45 14.77 -3.83
N TYR A 63 0.36 13.51 -3.43
CA TYR A 63 0.90 13.08 -2.15
C TYR A 63 1.85 11.90 -2.33
N THR A 64 2.83 11.85 -1.46
CA THR A 64 3.77 10.75 -1.41
C THR A 64 3.26 9.75 -0.40
N ASP A 65 2.84 8.57 -0.86
CA ASP A 65 2.52 7.48 0.04
C ASP A 65 3.80 6.69 0.34
N VAL A 66 3.98 6.39 1.60
CA VAL A 66 5.11 5.59 2.05
C VAL A 66 4.60 4.18 2.22
N LEU A 67 5.15 3.28 1.42
CA LEU A 67 4.90 1.87 1.60
C LEU A 67 5.27 1.48 3.04
N ALA A 68 4.43 0.65 3.68
CA ALA A 68 4.75 0.08 5.00
C ALA A 68 5.92 -0.92 4.92
N MET A 69 6.62 -0.95 3.80
CA MET A 69 7.70 -1.85 3.48
C MET A 69 8.78 -1.13 2.65
N THR A 70 10.01 -1.55 2.81
CA THR A 70 11.16 -1.22 1.96
C THR A 70 11.74 -2.51 1.38
N GLU A 71 12.78 -2.41 0.55
CA GLU A 71 13.54 -3.59 0.10
C GLU A 71 14.24 -4.33 1.24
N LEU A 72 14.44 -3.67 2.39
CA LEU A 72 15.19 -4.20 3.53
C LEU A 72 14.31 -4.73 4.66
N GLY A 73 13.04 -4.33 4.72
CA GLY A 73 12.15 -4.76 5.80
C GLY A 73 10.78 -4.09 5.76
N PHE A 74 9.98 -4.35 6.77
CA PHE A 74 8.59 -3.92 6.84
C PHE A 74 8.15 -3.58 8.26
N VAL A 75 7.03 -2.85 8.37
CA VAL A 75 6.37 -2.61 9.66
C VAL A 75 5.61 -3.87 10.06
N LYS A 76 6.09 -4.54 11.10
CA LYS A 76 5.52 -5.78 11.63
C LYS A 76 4.25 -5.53 12.44
N SER A 77 4.27 -4.49 13.27
CA SER A 77 3.12 -4.07 14.05
C SER A 77 3.08 -2.56 14.21
N PHE A 78 1.87 -2.02 14.29
CA PHE A 78 1.62 -0.59 14.47
C PHE A 78 0.41 -0.42 15.38
N GLU A 79 0.64 0.04 16.61
CA GLU A 79 -0.39 0.27 17.61
C GLU A 79 -0.46 1.75 17.96
N VAL A 80 -1.63 2.36 17.79
CA VAL A 80 -1.85 3.75 18.16
C VAL A 80 -2.10 3.82 19.66
N LEU A 81 -1.17 4.46 20.37
CA LEU A 81 -1.25 4.68 21.83
C LEU A 81 -2.03 5.95 22.16
N GLU A 82 -1.89 6.99 21.35
CA GLU A 82 -2.53 8.28 21.55
C GLU A 82 -2.87 8.92 20.21
N ARG A 83 -4.04 9.52 20.14
CA ARG A 83 -4.50 10.34 19.00
C ARG A 83 -5.23 11.56 19.53
N ASP A 84 -4.78 12.75 19.13
CA ASP A 84 -5.36 14.02 19.57
C ASP A 84 -5.45 15.03 18.41
N LEU A 85 -6.58 15.74 18.36
CA LEU A 85 -6.80 16.85 17.42
C LEU A 85 -6.55 18.15 18.13
N GLN A 86 -5.51 18.84 17.76
CA GLN A 86 -5.04 20.06 18.41
C GLN A 86 -5.42 21.29 17.58
N VAL A 87 -6.09 22.23 18.21
CA VAL A 87 -6.31 23.57 17.66
C VAL A 87 -5.19 24.47 18.15
N LEU A 88 -4.41 25.00 17.23
CA LEU A 88 -3.24 25.83 17.49
C LEU A 88 -3.45 27.23 16.90
N PRO A 89 -2.74 28.26 17.36
CA PRO A 89 -2.85 29.60 16.80
C PRO A 89 -2.56 29.68 15.28
N THR A 90 -1.78 28.73 14.76
CA THR A 90 -1.37 28.63 13.35
C THR A 90 -2.21 27.70 12.51
N GLY A 91 -3.27 27.07 13.07
CA GLY A 91 -4.12 26.11 12.36
C GLY A 91 -4.46 24.89 13.21
N GLN A 92 -4.77 23.81 12.55
CA GLN A 92 -5.10 22.53 13.20
C GLN A 92 -3.98 21.52 12.99
N ALA A 93 -3.84 20.59 13.93
CA ALA A 93 -2.90 19.50 13.82
C ALA A 93 -3.49 18.19 14.35
N CYS A 94 -3.16 17.07 13.71
CA CYS A 94 -3.35 15.77 14.30
C CYS A 94 -2.04 15.28 14.92
N PHE A 95 -2.07 15.04 16.21
CA PHE A 95 -1.00 14.38 16.94
C PHE A 95 -1.31 12.89 17.04
N VAL A 96 -0.32 12.07 16.69
CA VAL A 96 -0.38 10.61 16.83
C VAL A 96 0.88 10.15 17.55
N LYS A 97 0.71 9.27 18.53
CA LYS A 97 1.76 8.50 19.18
C LYS A 97 1.46 7.03 18.96
N ALA A 98 2.42 6.28 18.48
CA ALA A 98 2.26 4.86 18.19
C ALA A 98 3.47 4.06 18.66
N ASP A 99 3.19 2.81 19.01
CA ASP A 99 4.22 1.78 19.19
C ASP A 99 4.40 1.03 17.88
N VAL A 100 5.64 0.97 17.39
CA VAL A 100 5.96 0.44 16.07
C VAL A 100 7.07 -0.59 16.17
N GLN A 101 6.84 -1.74 15.56
CA GLN A 101 7.88 -2.76 15.38
C GLN A 101 8.22 -2.88 13.91
N VAL A 102 9.51 -2.90 13.61
CA VAL A 102 10.04 -3.12 12.27
C VAL A 102 10.74 -4.46 12.24
N GLU A 103 10.54 -5.22 11.18
CA GLU A 103 11.23 -6.48 10.93
C GLU A 103 12.00 -6.40 9.62
N GLN A 104 13.26 -6.85 9.63
CA GLN A 104 14.08 -6.92 8.43
C GLN A 104 13.73 -8.18 7.64
N PHE A 105 13.75 -8.08 6.30
CA PHE A 105 13.66 -9.26 5.45
C PHE A 105 14.91 -10.12 5.62
N VAL A 106 14.67 -11.43 5.71
CA VAL A 106 15.74 -12.43 5.73
C VAL A 106 16.06 -12.80 4.28
N GLY A 107 17.28 -12.62 3.86
CA GLY A 107 17.71 -12.95 2.50
C GLY A 107 18.39 -11.77 1.80
N LYS A 108 18.89 -12.01 0.62
CA LYS A 108 19.44 -10.97 -0.26
C LYS A 108 18.51 -10.79 -1.45
N PRO A 109 18.22 -9.54 -1.84
CA PRO A 109 17.48 -9.28 -3.07
C PRO A 109 18.15 -9.97 -4.27
N ASP A 110 17.36 -10.64 -5.08
CA ASP A 110 17.83 -11.21 -6.35
C ASP A 110 17.63 -10.16 -7.45
N PRO A 111 18.71 -9.56 -7.98
CA PRO A 111 18.58 -8.50 -8.98
C PRO A 111 17.97 -8.98 -10.30
N ASP A 112 17.99 -10.29 -10.56
CA ASP A 112 17.40 -10.89 -11.76
C ASP A 112 15.93 -11.24 -11.59
N PHE A 113 15.39 -11.15 -10.36
CA PHE A 113 14.00 -11.42 -10.05
C PHE A 113 13.25 -10.11 -9.77
N HIS A 114 12.96 -9.38 -10.85
CA HIS A 114 12.29 -8.08 -10.77
C HIS A 114 10.82 -8.18 -11.11
N VAL A 115 9.98 -7.52 -10.30
CA VAL A 115 8.53 -7.37 -10.52
C VAL A 115 8.20 -5.90 -10.58
N SER A 116 7.43 -5.52 -11.58
CA SER A 116 6.86 -4.18 -11.68
C SER A 116 5.42 -4.24 -12.18
N GLY A 117 4.65 -3.19 -11.94
CA GLY A 117 3.27 -3.11 -12.37
C GLY A 117 2.76 -1.69 -12.41
N GLN A 118 1.70 -1.50 -13.17
CA GLN A 118 0.96 -0.25 -13.24
C GLN A 118 -0.54 -0.53 -13.35
N ILE A 119 -1.34 0.39 -12.81
CA ILE A 119 -2.80 0.34 -12.92
C ILE A 119 -3.21 0.96 -14.26
N LEU A 120 -4.10 0.29 -14.99
CA LEU A 120 -4.67 0.78 -16.23
C LEU A 120 -6.17 1.12 -16.05
N PRO A 121 -6.65 2.21 -16.65
CA PRO A 121 -5.95 3.16 -17.53
C PRO A 121 -5.08 4.18 -16.76
N GLY A 122 -5.08 4.16 -15.43
CA GLY A 122 -4.29 5.03 -14.57
C GLY A 122 -4.67 4.90 -13.10
N PRO A 123 -3.98 5.59 -12.18
CA PRO A 123 -4.19 5.44 -10.74
C PRO A 123 -5.46 6.11 -10.22
N VAL A 124 -6.14 6.90 -11.04
CA VAL A 124 -7.41 7.57 -10.69
C VAL A 124 -8.52 6.93 -11.51
N LEU A 125 -9.45 6.28 -10.81
CA LEU A 125 -10.57 5.57 -11.41
C LEU A 125 -11.88 6.18 -10.91
N ARG A 126 -12.92 6.10 -11.76
CA ARG A 126 -14.30 6.45 -11.41
C ARG A 126 -15.02 5.20 -10.94
N ASP A 127 -16.10 5.41 -10.20
CA ASP A 127 -17.00 4.33 -9.85
C ASP A 127 -17.52 3.62 -11.13
N GLY A 128 -17.35 2.29 -11.14
CA GLY A 128 -17.68 1.45 -12.30
C GLY A 128 -16.60 1.38 -13.38
N ASP A 129 -15.46 2.05 -13.24
CA ASP A 129 -14.35 1.88 -14.18
C ASP A 129 -13.71 0.49 -14.03
N PRO A 130 -13.36 -0.19 -15.14
CA PRO A 130 -12.64 -1.44 -15.07
C PRO A 130 -11.21 -1.22 -14.57
N ILE A 131 -10.76 -2.07 -13.65
CA ILE A 131 -9.41 -2.07 -13.12
C ILE A 131 -8.60 -3.16 -13.84
N GLN A 132 -7.48 -2.79 -14.38
CA GLN A 132 -6.50 -3.72 -14.94
C GLN A 132 -5.11 -3.39 -14.42
N LEU A 133 -4.29 -4.40 -14.21
CA LEU A 133 -2.88 -4.25 -13.88
C LEU A 133 -2.05 -4.76 -15.06
N ASP A 134 -1.13 -3.93 -15.53
CA ASP A 134 -0.08 -4.38 -16.45
C ASP A 134 1.14 -4.77 -15.61
N ILE A 135 1.44 -6.07 -15.54
CA ILE A 135 2.44 -6.63 -14.65
C ILE A 135 3.58 -7.22 -15.46
N GLN A 136 4.80 -6.86 -15.09
CA GLN A 136 6.02 -7.45 -15.61
C GLN A 136 6.66 -8.29 -14.50
N ALA A 137 6.87 -9.56 -14.76
CA ALA A 137 7.49 -10.50 -13.84
C ALA A 137 8.38 -11.50 -14.61
N PRO A 138 9.27 -12.23 -13.94
CA PRO A 138 10.01 -13.31 -14.57
C PRO A 138 9.08 -14.40 -15.10
N ASP A 139 9.37 -14.91 -16.30
CA ASP A 139 8.58 -15.98 -16.91
C ASP A 139 8.56 -17.22 -16.00
N GLN A 140 7.41 -17.90 -15.92
CA GLN A 140 7.16 -19.06 -15.06
C GLN A 140 7.21 -18.77 -13.55
N SER A 141 7.21 -17.51 -13.12
CA SER A 141 7.03 -17.19 -11.69
C SER A 141 5.57 -17.41 -11.26
N HIS A 142 5.38 -17.76 -9.99
CA HIS A 142 4.07 -17.79 -9.37
C HIS A 142 3.68 -16.36 -8.98
N LEU A 143 2.61 -15.85 -9.55
CA LEU A 143 2.11 -14.50 -9.34
C LEU A 143 0.88 -14.53 -8.44
N PHE A 144 0.82 -13.60 -7.49
CA PHE A 144 -0.32 -13.39 -6.60
C PHE A 144 -0.66 -11.90 -6.60
N VAL A 145 -1.93 -11.59 -6.72
CA VAL A 145 -2.44 -10.22 -6.68
C VAL A 145 -3.40 -10.09 -5.51
N PHE A 146 -3.12 -9.15 -4.64
CA PHE A 146 -3.96 -8.80 -3.50
C PHE A 146 -4.49 -7.39 -3.68
N ALA A 147 -5.72 -7.16 -3.23
CA ALA A 147 -6.28 -5.82 -3.10
C ALA A 147 -6.88 -5.60 -1.73
N GLY A 148 -6.77 -4.39 -1.25
CA GLY A 148 -7.31 -3.99 0.05
C GLY A 148 -7.21 -2.49 0.28
N ARG A 149 -7.67 -2.06 1.43
CA ARG A 149 -7.61 -0.66 1.86
C ARG A 149 -6.53 -0.44 2.88
N ASP A 150 -6.04 0.79 2.97
CA ASP A 150 -5.05 1.17 3.97
C ASP A 150 -5.54 0.88 5.39
N GLY A 151 -4.79 0.06 6.12
CA GLY A 151 -5.13 -0.39 7.47
C GLY A 151 -6.24 -1.44 7.57
N GLY A 152 -6.71 -1.98 6.44
CA GLY A 152 -7.67 -3.08 6.36
C GLY A 152 -7.06 -4.41 5.96
N ASP A 153 -7.94 -5.38 5.73
CA ASP A 153 -7.56 -6.68 5.20
C ASP A 153 -7.36 -6.60 3.68
N PHE A 154 -6.46 -7.44 3.18
CA PHE A 154 -6.22 -7.65 1.76
C PHE A 154 -6.82 -8.97 1.32
N ALA A 155 -7.58 -8.93 0.23
CA ALA A 155 -8.15 -10.10 -0.40
C ALA A 155 -7.23 -10.58 -1.54
N LEU A 156 -7.03 -11.88 -1.65
CA LEU A 156 -6.35 -12.49 -2.79
C LEU A 156 -7.31 -12.48 -4.00
N LEU A 157 -6.98 -11.68 -5.00
CA LEU A 157 -7.79 -11.54 -6.22
C LEU A 157 -7.38 -12.53 -7.31
N ASP A 158 -6.10 -12.82 -7.41
CA ASP A 158 -5.57 -13.67 -8.48
C ASP A 158 -4.34 -14.44 -8.00
N ALA A 159 -4.23 -15.71 -8.44
CA ALA A 159 -3.08 -16.56 -8.20
C ALA A 159 -2.84 -17.45 -9.41
N ARG A 160 -1.74 -17.21 -10.13
CA ARG A 160 -1.41 -17.93 -11.37
C ARG A 160 0.08 -18.12 -11.59
N VAL A 161 0.43 -18.95 -12.55
CA VAL A 161 1.78 -18.95 -13.10
C VAL A 161 1.85 -17.87 -14.18
N PHE A 162 2.75 -16.91 -13.99
CA PHE A 162 2.97 -15.84 -14.95
C PHE A 162 3.65 -16.38 -16.21
N SER A 163 3.15 -16.00 -17.36
CA SER A 163 3.76 -16.32 -18.64
C SER A 163 3.76 -15.09 -19.54
N LYS A 164 4.91 -14.71 -20.02
CA LYS A 164 5.05 -13.62 -20.98
C LYS A 164 4.24 -13.85 -22.26
N LYS A 165 3.96 -15.11 -22.59
CA LYS A 165 3.14 -15.49 -23.78
C LYS A 165 1.66 -15.21 -23.60
N SER A 166 1.15 -15.27 -22.35
CA SER A 166 -0.27 -15.01 -22.03
C SER A 166 -0.60 -13.54 -21.81
N GLY A 167 0.40 -12.66 -21.95
CA GLY A 167 0.23 -11.22 -21.74
C GLY A 167 0.48 -10.80 -20.29
N SER A 168 0.68 -9.50 -20.11
CA SER A 168 1.00 -8.88 -18.83
C SER A 168 -0.24 -8.31 -18.10
N ILE A 169 -1.38 -8.21 -18.80
CA ILE A 169 -2.59 -7.56 -18.28
C ILE A 169 -3.43 -8.55 -17.48
N ILE A 170 -3.80 -8.15 -16.25
CA ILE A 170 -4.68 -8.90 -15.34
C ILE A 170 -5.74 -7.91 -14.79
N PRO A 171 -7.04 -8.26 -14.73
CA PRO A 171 -7.64 -9.50 -15.23
C PRO A 171 -7.62 -9.61 -16.76
N ASN A 172 -7.67 -10.82 -17.25
CA ASN A 172 -7.77 -11.16 -18.66
C ASN A 172 -8.81 -12.28 -18.86
N GLU A 173 -8.94 -12.81 -20.06
CA GLU A 173 -9.92 -13.87 -20.36
C GLU A 173 -9.80 -15.14 -19.48
N ALA A 174 -8.62 -15.38 -18.91
CA ALA A 174 -8.40 -16.49 -17.97
C ALA A 174 -8.70 -16.13 -16.51
N SER A 175 -9.05 -14.89 -16.21
CA SER A 175 -9.38 -14.45 -14.85
C SER A 175 -10.81 -14.84 -14.48
N PRO A 176 -11.08 -15.21 -13.21
CA PRO A 176 -12.39 -15.70 -12.80
C PRO A 176 -13.48 -14.61 -12.82
N PHE A 177 -13.08 -13.34 -12.76
CA PHE A 177 -13.98 -12.19 -12.75
C PHE A 177 -13.27 -10.91 -13.21
N GLU A 178 -14.02 -9.92 -13.63
CA GLU A 178 -13.56 -8.57 -13.90
C GLU A 178 -13.44 -7.80 -12.58
N TRP A 179 -12.44 -6.92 -12.50
CA TRP A 179 -12.29 -6.02 -11.37
C TRP A 179 -12.84 -4.64 -11.74
N MET A 180 -13.68 -4.12 -10.87
CA MET A 180 -14.32 -2.83 -11.07
C MET A 180 -14.01 -1.92 -9.89
N ALA A 181 -13.78 -0.65 -10.16
CA ALA A 181 -13.67 0.35 -9.12
C ALA A 181 -15.04 0.56 -8.47
N GLU A 182 -15.11 0.41 -7.16
CA GLU A 182 -16.33 0.64 -6.40
C GLU A 182 -16.10 1.75 -5.37
N ASN A 183 -16.93 2.79 -5.44
CA ASN A 183 -16.94 3.84 -4.45
C ASN A 183 -18.24 3.79 -3.65
N ASN A 184 -18.27 2.97 -2.62
CA ASN A 184 -19.42 2.80 -1.73
C ASN A 184 -19.53 3.87 -0.64
N ALA A 185 -18.64 4.86 -0.63
CA ALA A 185 -18.60 5.90 0.38
C ALA A 185 -18.76 7.28 -0.24
N LEU A 186 -19.42 8.18 0.48
CA LEU A 186 -19.44 9.62 0.19
C LEU A 186 -18.05 10.28 0.34
N VAL A 187 -17.03 9.49 0.67
CA VAL A 187 -15.65 9.90 0.90
C VAL A 187 -14.74 9.07 -0.01
N GLU A 188 -13.78 9.73 -0.64
CA GLU A 188 -12.75 9.09 -1.46
C GLU A 188 -12.09 7.93 -0.69
N SER A 189 -12.07 6.75 -1.29
CA SER A 189 -11.40 5.58 -0.75
C SER A 189 -10.21 5.21 -1.66
N GLY A 190 -9.03 5.07 -1.06
CA GLY A 190 -7.87 4.52 -1.75
C GLY A 190 -7.85 3.00 -1.63
N GLU A 191 -7.73 2.32 -2.74
CA GLU A 191 -7.41 0.89 -2.77
C GLU A 191 -5.95 0.69 -3.10
N ARG A 192 -5.36 -0.36 -2.54
CA ARG A 192 -3.99 -0.78 -2.80
C ARG A 192 -3.97 -2.15 -3.43
N PHE A 193 -3.10 -2.29 -4.41
CA PHE A 193 -2.78 -3.58 -5.01
C PHE A 193 -1.36 -3.98 -4.61
N TRP A 194 -1.23 -5.18 -4.08
CA TRP A 194 0.04 -5.83 -3.85
C TRP A 194 0.24 -6.91 -4.90
N VAL A 195 1.32 -6.81 -5.65
CA VAL A 195 1.72 -7.81 -6.62
C VAL A 195 2.93 -8.54 -6.06
N VAL A 196 2.76 -9.82 -5.83
CA VAL A 196 3.80 -10.69 -5.30
C VAL A 196 4.15 -11.72 -6.36
N ALA A 197 5.42 -11.87 -6.68
CA ALA A 197 5.90 -12.98 -7.49
C ALA A 197 6.85 -13.86 -6.68
N SER A 198 6.83 -15.16 -6.94
CA SER A 198 7.68 -16.15 -6.28
C SER A 198 8.21 -17.15 -7.30
N LYS A 199 9.46 -17.59 -7.12
CA LYS A 199 10.04 -18.70 -7.89
C LYS A 199 9.34 -20.02 -7.58
N GLU A 200 8.90 -20.18 -6.34
CA GLU A 200 8.24 -21.39 -5.85
C GLU A 200 6.74 -21.17 -5.66
N LYS A 201 5.99 -22.26 -5.79
CA LYS A 201 4.55 -22.24 -5.52
C LYS A 201 4.32 -21.98 -4.02
N ARG A 202 3.55 -20.95 -3.72
CA ARG A 202 3.12 -20.59 -2.37
C ARG A 202 1.62 -20.75 -2.23
N VAL A 203 1.15 -20.82 -0.99
CA VAL A 203 -0.27 -20.81 -0.66
C VAL A 203 -0.49 -19.64 0.31
N PHE A 204 -1.34 -18.74 -0.10
CA PHE A 204 -1.78 -17.62 0.74
C PHE A 204 -3.25 -17.83 1.14
N PRO A 205 -3.66 -17.35 2.34
CA PRO A 205 -5.07 -17.25 2.68
C PRO A 205 -5.82 -16.34 1.70
N GLU A 206 -7.14 -16.53 1.61
CA GLU A 206 -7.99 -15.65 0.79
C GLU A 206 -8.05 -14.21 1.31
N GLN A 207 -7.86 -14.03 2.62
CA GLN A 207 -7.78 -12.73 3.27
C GLN A 207 -6.64 -12.72 4.27
N LEU A 208 -5.93 -11.60 4.36
CA LEU A 208 -4.84 -11.39 5.30
C LEU A 208 -4.60 -9.89 5.51
N THR A 209 -4.05 -9.54 6.64
CA THR A 209 -3.57 -8.20 6.89
C THR A 209 -2.24 -7.93 6.15
N GLU A 210 -1.91 -6.65 5.94
CA GLU A 210 -0.63 -6.27 5.35
C GLU A 210 0.56 -6.87 6.13
N SER A 211 0.50 -6.83 7.46
CA SER A 211 1.53 -7.41 8.32
C SER A 211 1.67 -8.93 8.15
N GLU A 212 0.55 -9.66 8.03
CA GLU A 212 0.57 -11.11 7.79
C GLU A 212 1.14 -11.44 6.41
N LEU A 213 0.81 -10.64 5.37
CA LEU A 213 1.40 -10.79 4.04
C LEU A 213 2.93 -10.70 4.13
N PHE A 214 3.45 -9.65 4.75
CA PHE A 214 4.90 -9.47 4.87
C PHE A 214 5.57 -10.54 5.72
N GLN A 215 4.93 -10.98 6.81
CA GLN A 215 5.43 -12.10 7.60
C GLN A 215 5.49 -13.40 6.80
N GLN A 216 4.50 -13.66 5.94
CA GLN A 216 4.53 -14.84 5.07
C GLN A 216 5.60 -14.74 3.99
N LEU A 217 5.80 -13.55 3.43
CA LEU A 217 6.89 -13.32 2.49
C LEU A 217 8.27 -13.55 3.15
N ASN A 218 8.43 -13.11 4.40
CA ASN A 218 9.68 -13.26 5.14
C ASN A 218 9.96 -14.72 5.58
N ARG A 219 8.95 -15.54 5.77
CA ARG A 219 9.10 -16.96 6.17
C ARG A 219 9.53 -17.89 5.05
N ALA A 220 9.43 -17.46 3.84
CA ALA A 220 9.55 -18.35 2.68
C ALA A 220 11.00 -18.62 2.23
N ASP A 221 11.98 -18.01 2.86
CA ASP A 221 13.41 -18.23 2.58
C ASP A 221 14.08 -19.20 3.58
N ARG A 222 13.28 -20.08 4.20
CA ARG A 222 13.79 -21.13 5.10
C ARG A 222 13.65 -22.51 4.51
#